data_a0bfcc4ea948b38327cc5a886cc9906b
#
_entry.id   a0bfcc4ea948b38327cc5a886cc9906b
#
_cell.length_a   1.000
_cell.length_b   1.000
_cell.length_c   1.000
_cell.angle_alpha   90.00
_cell.angle_beta   90.00
_cell.angle_gamma   90.00
#
_symmetry.space_group_name_H-M   'P 1'
#
loop_
_entity.id
_entity.type
_entity.pdbx_description
1 polymer ?
#
loop_
_entity_poly.entity_id
_entity_poly.type
_entity_poly.pdbx_seq_one_letter_code
_entity_poly.pdbx_strand_id
1 'polypeptide(L)'
;MLFVLKELAGIDAVAQLPGFEDAGFDTAQAVLDESAKFCGEVLAPLNVDGDRDPSSWKDGVVSATPGFKDAFRQFVEGGWQGLQHPAEYDGQGLPKLIATPCIEMLNAANLSFALCPLLTDGAIEALLTAGTDEQKQRYVPKLISGEWTGTMNLTEPQAGSDLALVRSRAEPQGDGSYKVFGTKIFITWGEHDMAENIVHLVLARTPNAPEGVKGISLFIVPKFLVNDDGSLGARNDVHCVSIEHKLGIKASPTAVLQYGDHGGAIGYLVGEENRGLEYMFIMMNAARFGVGMQGIGVADRAYQKAAAFAKERVQSRPVDGSAKQSVSIIHHPDVRRMLGTMRALTEGARALAYVAAAHSDIAHRHPDEATRARHQAIYEYLVPVVKGWSTEMVNDVASLGVQVHGGMGFIEETGAAQYYRDARILAIYEGTTAIQANDLVGRKTVRDGGAVAKALLGEIGRTVDALAKLDGAAAASMKAQLEKGARSLSAVVDYVVANTKQDPNAVFAGSVPYLKLAGVVLCGWQMARALVVAQANRANDPSFCDAKIAIAQFYAEHILVQAGGFEASIVGAKGGEGVLALTEDQF
;
A
#
# COMPACT_ATOMS: atom_id res chain seq x y z
N MET A 1 9.73 -13.46 3.97
CA MET A 1 10.24 -12.46 3.01
C MET A 1 11.24 -13.07 2.04
N LEU A 2 12.43 -13.54 2.47
CA LEU A 2 13.48 -14.07 1.58
C LEU A 2 13.01 -15.19 0.63
N PHE A 3 12.19 -16.14 1.10
CA PHE A 3 11.58 -17.16 0.25
C PHE A 3 10.75 -16.54 -0.90
N VAL A 4 9.97 -15.52 -0.61
CA VAL A 4 9.14 -14.86 -1.65
C VAL A 4 10.02 -14.12 -2.65
N LEU A 5 11.05 -13.40 -2.19
CA LEU A 5 12.00 -12.70 -3.05
C LEU A 5 12.69 -13.66 -4.03
N LYS A 6 13.19 -14.79 -3.50
CA LYS A 6 13.96 -15.75 -4.29
C LYS A 6 13.08 -16.59 -5.20
N GLU A 7 12.07 -17.22 -4.63
CA GLU A 7 11.36 -18.31 -5.28
C GLU A 7 10.12 -17.87 -6.07
N LEU A 8 9.49 -16.75 -5.69
CA LEU A 8 8.26 -16.28 -6.33
C LEU A 8 8.45 -15.01 -7.15
N ALA A 9 9.18 -14.04 -6.62
CA ALA A 9 9.42 -12.77 -7.29
C ALA A 9 10.66 -12.78 -8.20
N GLY A 10 11.60 -13.73 -8.01
CA GLY A 10 12.71 -13.95 -8.90
C GLY A 10 13.79 -12.87 -8.82
N ILE A 11 14.27 -12.56 -7.60
CA ILE A 11 15.32 -11.54 -7.38
C ILE A 11 16.56 -11.77 -8.24
N ASP A 12 16.95 -13.02 -8.48
CA ASP A 12 18.12 -13.34 -9.30
C ASP A 12 17.92 -12.93 -10.77
N ALA A 13 16.69 -12.98 -11.29
CA ALA A 13 16.36 -12.49 -12.63
C ALA A 13 16.30 -10.95 -12.67
N VAL A 14 15.81 -10.31 -11.61
CA VAL A 14 15.80 -8.84 -11.46
C VAL A 14 17.24 -8.31 -11.41
N ALA A 15 18.15 -9.01 -10.74
CA ALA A 15 19.57 -8.66 -10.67
C ALA A 15 20.31 -8.73 -12.02
N GLN A 16 19.72 -9.36 -13.05
CA GLN A 16 20.29 -9.35 -14.41
C GLN A 16 19.86 -8.11 -15.23
N LEU A 17 18.99 -7.29 -14.70
CA LEU A 17 18.54 -6.08 -15.39
C LEU A 17 19.63 -4.99 -15.33
N PRO A 18 19.77 -4.16 -16.39
CA PRO A 18 20.77 -3.09 -16.42
C PRO A 18 20.69 -2.15 -15.22
N GLY A 19 21.80 -2.01 -14.50
CA GLY A 19 21.93 -1.18 -13.31
C GLY A 19 21.48 -1.83 -12.00
N PHE A 20 21.20 -3.16 -12.02
CA PHE A 20 20.87 -3.95 -10.83
C PHE A 20 21.84 -5.12 -10.60
N GLU A 21 23.00 -5.12 -11.27
CA GLU A 21 23.94 -6.24 -11.31
C GLU A 21 24.45 -6.65 -9.91
N ASP A 22 24.54 -5.68 -8.98
CA ASP A 22 24.97 -5.91 -7.59
C ASP A 22 23.80 -6.16 -6.62
N ALA A 23 22.55 -6.15 -7.10
CA ALA A 23 21.35 -6.26 -6.30
C ALA A 23 20.78 -7.68 -6.24
N GLY A 24 21.64 -8.68 -6.12
CA GLY A 24 21.27 -10.08 -6.00
C GLY A 24 20.72 -10.48 -4.63
N PHE A 25 20.48 -11.78 -4.45
CA PHE A 25 19.86 -12.33 -3.24
C PHE A 25 20.66 -12.01 -1.96
N ASP A 26 22.00 -12.08 -1.99
CA ASP A 26 22.84 -11.80 -0.83
C ASP A 26 22.76 -10.32 -0.40
N THR A 27 22.75 -9.41 -1.37
CA THR A 27 22.53 -7.97 -1.11
C THR A 27 21.14 -7.74 -0.53
N ALA A 28 20.11 -8.37 -1.10
CA ALA A 28 18.75 -8.28 -0.57
C ALA A 28 18.68 -8.74 0.88
N GLN A 29 19.31 -9.89 1.19
CA GLN A 29 19.35 -10.40 2.56
C GLN A 29 20.02 -9.42 3.53
N ALA A 30 21.20 -8.89 3.16
CA ALA A 30 21.94 -7.94 4.00
C ALA A 30 21.11 -6.67 4.28
N VAL A 31 20.45 -6.11 3.26
CA VAL A 31 19.58 -4.93 3.39
C VAL A 31 18.37 -5.23 4.29
N LEU A 32 17.75 -6.40 4.14
CA LEU A 32 16.63 -6.80 4.98
C LEU A 32 17.05 -7.02 6.44
N ASP A 33 18.20 -7.60 6.69
CA ASP A 33 18.71 -7.82 8.05
C ASP A 33 18.96 -6.49 8.79
N GLU A 34 19.55 -5.49 8.11
CA GLU A 34 19.73 -4.15 8.70
C GLU A 34 18.39 -3.39 8.86
N SER A 35 17.48 -3.52 7.89
CA SER A 35 16.14 -2.95 8.01
C SER A 35 15.38 -3.54 9.19
N ALA A 36 15.48 -4.86 9.40
CA ALA A 36 14.84 -5.53 10.53
C ALA A 36 15.36 -5.04 11.89
N LYS A 37 16.68 -4.80 12.00
CA LYS A 37 17.27 -4.21 13.23
C LYS A 37 16.72 -2.83 13.49
N PHE A 38 16.81 -1.93 12.51
CA PHE A 38 16.29 -0.56 12.63
C PHE A 38 14.80 -0.56 13.00
N CYS A 39 13.98 -1.32 12.29
CA CYS A 39 12.54 -1.41 12.55
C CYS A 39 12.24 -2.00 13.93
N GLY A 40 12.95 -3.06 14.34
CA GLY A 40 12.70 -3.76 15.60
C GLY A 40 13.22 -3.01 16.82
N GLU A 41 14.39 -2.39 16.73
CA GLU A 41 15.07 -1.76 17.86
C GLU A 41 14.71 -0.28 18.03
N VAL A 42 14.45 0.45 16.93
CA VAL A 42 14.20 1.89 16.95
C VAL A 42 12.72 2.22 16.82
N LEU A 43 12.02 1.66 15.82
CA LEU A 43 10.65 2.09 15.49
C LEU A 43 9.56 1.34 16.25
N ALA A 44 9.69 0.01 16.42
CA ALA A 44 8.66 -0.78 17.07
C ALA A 44 8.39 -0.37 18.53
N PRO A 45 9.38 -0.01 19.35
CA PRO A 45 9.14 0.51 20.71
C PRO A 45 8.28 1.79 20.70
N LEU A 46 8.46 2.66 19.71
CA LEU A 46 7.75 3.94 19.60
C LEU A 46 6.29 3.80 19.11
N ASN A 47 5.86 2.62 18.66
CA ASN A 47 4.52 2.43 18.11
C ASN A 47 3.42 2.63 19.17
N VAL A 48 3.59 2.04 20.33
CA VAL A 48 2.66 2.19 21.47
C VAL A 48 2.76 3.57 22.08
N ASP A 49 3.98 4.10 22.20
CA ASP A 49 4.20 5.45 22.74
C ASP A 49 3.53 6.50 21.87
N GLY A 50 3.57 6.36 20.55
CA GLY A 50 2.90 7.25 19.60
C GLY A 50 1.38 7.22 19.66
N ASP A 51 0.79 6.12 20.10
CA ASP A 51 -0.67 6.03 20.32
C ASP A 51 -1.09 6.68 21.65
N ARG A 52 -0.23 6.60 22.66
CA ARG A 52 -0.46 7.15 24.01
C ARG A 52 -0.11 8.63 24.16
N ASP A 53 0.99 9.05 23.53
CA ASP A 53 1.49 10.42 23.50
C ASP A 53 1.65 10.88 22.05
N PRO A 54 0.53 11.17 21.37
CA PRO A 54 0.52 11.49 19.95
C PRO A 54 1.17 12.83 19.64
N SER A 55 1.46 13.06 18.36
CA SER A 55 1.85 14.38 17.86
C SER A 55 0.81 15.42 18.27
N SER A 56 1.30 16.60 18.66
CA SER A 56 0.47 17.68 19.18
C SER A 56 0.62 18.97 18.38
N TRP A 57 -0.44 19.76 18.33
CA TRP A 57 -0.46 21.08 17.68
C TRP A 57 -0.67 22.18 18.73
N LYS A 58 0.13 23.22 18.64
CA LYS A 58 -0.03 24.42 19.44
C LYS A 58 0.46 25.65 18.67
N ASP A 59 -0.40 26.65 18.53
CA ASP A 59 -0.08 27.96 17.94
C ASP A 59 0.60 27.85 16.56
N GLY A 60 0.14 26.96 15.70
CA GLY A 60 0.66 26.74 14.35
C GLY A 60 1.89 25.81 14.27
N VAL A 61 2.39 25.32 15.40
CA VAL A 61 3.53 24.40 15.48
C VAL A 61 3.05 23.00 15.81
N VAL A 62 3.56 22.01 15.10
CA VAL A 62 3.35 20.60 15.39
C VAL A 62 4.63 20.00 15.97
N SER A 63 4.51 19.44 17.16
CA SER A 63 5.55 18.62 17.79
C SER A 63 5.24 17.16 17.56
N ALA A 64 6.18 16.43 16.99
CA ALA A 64 6.07 14.99 16.81
C ALA A 64 6.09 14.25 18.17
N THR A 65 5.55 13.04 18.21
CA THR A 65 5.65 12.14 19.36
C THR A 65 7.10 12.07 19.89
N PRO A 66 7.32 12.11 21.21
CA PRO A 66 8.66 11.95 21.77
C PRO A 66 9.39 10.73 21.23
N GLY A 67 10.66 10.91 20.83
CA GLY A 67 11.48 9.87 20.20
C GLY A 67 11.38 9.80 18.67
N PHE A 68 10.32 10.32 18.04
CA PHE A 68 10.18 10.28 16.57
C PHE A 68 11.26 11.08 15.86
N LYS A 69 11.65 12.23 16.40
CA LYS A 69 12.72 13.06 15.82
C LYS A 69 14.06 12.35 15.79
N ASP A 70 14.41 11.66 16.88
CA ASP A 70 15.65 10.87 16.95
C ASP A 70 15.58 9.63 16.04
N ALA A 71 14.43 8.98 15.99
CA ALA A 71 14.21 7.86 15.07
C ALA A 71 14.30 8.31 13.61
N PHE A 72 13.76 9.49 13.27
CA PHE A 72 13.85 10.04 11.91
C PHE A 72 15.29 10.40 11.54
N ARG A 73 16.07 10.96 12.47
CA ARG A 73 17.51 11.20 12.26
C ARG A 73 18.25 9.89 11.95
N GLN A 74 17.99 8.82 12.71
CA GLN A 74 18.58 7.49 12.43
C GLN A 74 18.11 6.91 11.10
N PHE A 75 16.85 7.14 10.71
CA PHE A 75 16.32 6.77 9.39
C PHE A 75 17.08 7.47 8.26
N VAL A 76 17.35 8.75 8.42
CA VAL A 76 18.14 9.58 7.48
C VAL A 76 19.59 9.10 7.42
N GLU A 77 20.25 8.94 8.57
CA GLU A 77 21.65 8.46 8.66
C GLU A 77 21.82 7.06 8.04
N GLY A 78 20.80 6.20 8.11
CA GLY A 78 20.78 4.89 7.49
C GLY A 78 20.51 4.91 5.97
N GLY A 79 20.17 6.05 5.38
CA GLY A 79 19.89 6.20 3.96
C GLY A 79 18.61 5.49 3.49
N TRP A 80 17.68 5.21 4.39
CA TRP A 80 16.49 4.39 4.12
C TRP A 80 15.52 5.01 3.11
N GLN A 81 15.45 6.34 3.03
CA GLN A 81 14.62 7.04 2.05
C GLN A 81 15.16 6.82 0.63
N GLY A 82 16.49 6.71 0.47
CA GLY A 82 17.15 6.64 -0.83
C GLY A 82 17.20 5.27 -1.48
N LEU A 83 16.69 4.18 -0.84
CA LEU A 83 16.91 2.80 -1.28
C LEU A 83 16.66 2.56 -2.78
N GLN A 84 15.49 2.97 -3.28
CA GLN A 84 15.07 2.70 -4.67
C GLN A 84 15.28 3.88 -5.62
N HIS A 85 15.73 5.03 -5.11
CA HIS A 85 15.87 6.25 -5.89
C HIS A 85 17.20 6.33 -6.64
N PRO A 86 17.27 7.10 -7.76
CA PRO A 86 18.43 7.11 -8.63
C PRO A 86 19.72 7.60 -7.95
N ALA A 87 20.84 6.94 -8.24
CA ALA A 87 22.16 7.35 -7.77
C ALA A 87 22.60 8.74 -8.31
N GLU A 88 22.05 9.17 -9.43
CA GLU A 88 22.25 10.52 -9.98
C GLU A 88 21.85 11.63 -8.99
N TYR A 89 20.92 11.34 -8.09
CA TYR A 89 20.43 12.25 -7.06
C TYR A 89 20.75 11.73 -5.64
N ASP A 90 21.86 11.04 -5.47
CA ASP A 90 22.37 10.48 -4.20
C ASP A 90 21.53 9.32 -3.63
N GLY A 91 20.66 8.69 -4.43
CA GLY A 91 19.96 7.47 -4.06
C GLY A 91 20.85 6.22 -4.18
N GLN A 92 20.37 5.09 -3.67
CA GLN A 92 21.13 3.82 -3.72
C GLN A 92 20.84 3.02 -5.01
N GLY A 93 19.79 3.36 -5.75
CA GLY A 93 19.45 2.74 -7.03
C GLY A 93 19.07 1.25 -6.95
N LEU A 94 18.68 0.76 -5.78
CA LEU A 94 18.26 -0.63 -5.60
C LEU A 94 16.90 -0.91 -6.26
N PRO A 95 16.65 -2.17 -6.66
CA PRO A 95 15.35 -2.56 -7.18
C PRO A 95 14.22 -2.27 -6.19
N LYS A 96 13.06 -1.90 -6.73
CA LYS A 96 11.82 -1.81 -5.96
C LYS A 96 11.51 -3.11 -5.20
N LEU A 97 11.88 -4.25 -5.79
CA LEU A 97 11.74 -5.57 -5.18
C LEU A 97 12.51 -5.69 -3.85
N ILE A 98 13.66 -5.05 -3.69
CA ILE A 98 14.41 -5.01 -2.42
C ILE A 98 13.83 -3.97 -1.46
N ALA A 99 13.41 -2.80 -1.95
CA ALA A 99 12.80 -1.77 -1.12
C ALA A 99 11.45 -2.20 -0.53
N THR A 100 10.67 -3.00 -1.27
CA THR A 100 9.31 -3.43 -0.87
C THR A 100 9.26 -4.14 0.49
N PRO A 101 10.06 -5.17 0.80
CA PRO A 101 10.07 -5.77 2.14
C PRO A 101 10.57 -4.83 3.24
N CYS A 102 11.45 -3.88 2.94
CA CYS A 102 11.86 -2.85 3.91
C CYS A 102 10.68 -1.93 4.25
N ILE A 103 9.90 -1.51 3.23
CA ILE A 103 8.65 -0.76 3.42
C ILE A 103 7.64 -1.56 4.25
N GLU A 104 7.51 -2.87 4.01
CA GLU A 104 6.66 -3.73 4.83
C GLU A 104 7.08 -3.74 6.29
N MET A 105 8.37 -3.95 6.58
CA MET A 105 8.92 -3.94 7.94
C MET A 105 8.74 -2.59 8.64
N LEU A 106 8.96 -1.50 7.92
CA LEU A 106 8.75 -0.14 8.41
C LEU A 106 7.31 0.07 8.89
N ASN A 107 6.34 -0.33 8.06
CA ASN A 107 4.91 -0.21 8.37
C ASN A 107 4.47 -1.19 9.47
N ALA A 108 5.04 -2.39 9.52
CA ALA A 108 4.80 -3.34 10.59
C ALA A 108 5.31 -2.83 11.95
N ALA A 109 6.44 -2.15 11.96
CA ALA A 109 7.04 -1.60 13.16
C ALA A 109 6.29 -0.37 13.68
N ASN A 110 6.00 0.60 12.81
CA ASN A 110 5.34 1.85 13.19
C ASN A 110 4.65 2.52 11.99
N LEU A 111 3.37 2.24 11.82
CA LEU A 111 2.58 2.77 10.70
C LEU A 111 2.54 4.31 10.69
N SER A 112 2.40 4.94 11.86
CA SER A 112 2.34 6.41 11.97
C SER A 112 3.60 7.09 11.48
N PHE A 113 4.78 6.53 11.82
CA PHE A 113 6.07 7.00 11.34
C PHE A 113 6.23 6.78 9.83
N ALA A 114 5.92 5.57 9.37
CA ALA A 114 6.12 5.15 7.99
C ALA A 114 5.35 5.97 6.96
N LEU A 115 4.30 6.66 7.36
CA LEU A 115 3.54 7.58 6.50
C LEU A 115 4.37 8.79 6.02
N CYS A 116 5.35 9.27 6.80
CA CYS A 116 6.20 10.37 6.39
C CYS A 116 7.11 10.00 5.20
N PRO A 117 7.93 8.94 5.27
CA PRO A 117 8.73 8.49 4.12
C PRO A 117 7.88 8.08 2.92
N LEU A 118 6.69 7.51 3.12
CA LEU A 118 5.80 7.12 2.02
C LEU A 118 5.42 8.31 1.13
N LEU A 119 5.04 9.45 1.73
CA LEU A 119 4.66 10.62 0.97
C LEU A 119 5.87 11.31 0.35
N THR A 120 7.02 11.25 1.01
CA THR A 120 8.29 11.74 0.47
C THR A 120 8.70 10.96 -0.79
N ASP A 121 8.59 9.63 -0.78
CA ASP A 121 8.79 8.80 -1.98
C ASP A 121 7.90 9.24 -3.14
N GLY A 122 6.63 9.46 -2.89
CA GLY A 122 5.70 9.93 -3.91
C GLY A 122 6.10 11.30 -4.47
N ALA A 123 6.54 12.23 -3.63
CA ALA A 123 7.00 13.54 -4.06
C ALA A 123 8.26 13.44 -4.93
N ILE A 124 9.21 12.59 -4.56
CA ILE A 124 10.42 12.31 -5.37
C ILE A 124 10.02 11.80 -6.76
N GLU A 125 9.16 10.79 -6.85
CA GLU A 125 8.70 10.21 -8.11
C GLU A 125 8.00 11.24 -9.02
N ALA A 126 7.15 12.09 -8.46
CA ALA A 126 6.48 13.15 -9.20
C ALA A 126 7.48 14.17 -9.77
N LEU A 127 8.47 14.59 -8.97
CA LEU A 127 9.49 15.54 -9.40
C LEU A 127 10.45 14.94 -10.41
N LEU A 128 10.89 13.71 -10.24
CA LEU A 128 11.72 13.00 -11.23
C LEU A 128 11.03 12.88 -12.58
N THR A 129 9.72 12.70 -12.59
CA THR A 129 8.96 12.53 -13.83
C THR A 129 8.58 13.85 -14.49
N ALA A 130 8.14 14.85 -13.73
CA ALA A 130 7.53 16.08 -14.28
C ALA A 130 8.26 17.37 -13.92
N GLY A 131 9.20 17.35 -12.99
CA GLY A 131 9.99 18.53 -12.60
C GLY A 131 10.97 18.95 -13.69
N THR A 132 11.28 20.25 -13.76
CA THR A 132 12.39 20.75 -14.57
C THR A 132 13.72 20.26 -13.98
N ASP A 133 14.79 20.31 -14.78
CA ASP A 133 16.12 19.91 -14.29
C ASP A 133 16.56 20.77 -13.09
N GLU A 134 16.23 22.06 -13.07
CA GLU A 134 16.48 22.94 -11.93
C GLU A 134 15.69 22.50 -10.69
N GLN A 135 14.42 22.16 -10.84
CA GLN A 135 13.59 21.67 -9.74
C GLN A 135 14.12 20.33 -9.21
N LYS A 136 14.52 19.42 -10.10
CA LYS A 136 15.13 18.15 -9.69
C LYS A 136 16.41 18.37 -8.90
N GLN A 137 17.33 19.19 -9.40
CA GLN A 137 18.60 19.47 -8.70
C GLN A 137 18.40 20.16 -7.36
N ARG A 138 17.38 21.02 -7.23
CA ARG A 138 17.11 21.80 -6.02
C ARG A 138 16.43 20.99 -4.92
N TYR A 139 15.50 20.10 -5.26
CA TYR A 139 14.63 19.44 -4.30
C TYR A 139 14.91 17.94 -4.12
N VAL A 140 15.19 17.23 -5.21
CA VAL A 140 15.25 15.75 -5.16
C VAL A 140 16.37 15.21 -4.28
N PRO A 141 17.63 15.72 -4.32
CA PRO A 141 18.68 15.22 -3.42
C PRO A 141 18.35 15.39 -1.94
N LYS A 142 17.71 16.51 -1.57
CA LYS A 142 17.32 16.79 -0.19
C LYS A 142 16.16 15.92 0.30
N LEU A 143 15.25 15.55 -0.60
CA LEU A 143 14.17 14.58 -0.31
C LEU A 143 14.73 13.16 -0.20
N ILE A 144 15.64 12.76 -1.09
CA ILE A 144 16.28 11.43 -1.07
C ILE A 144 17.16 11.25 0.16
N SER A 145 17.92 12.28 0.55
CA SER A 145 18.70 12.21 1.78
C SER A 145 17.83 12.18 3.03
N GLY A 146 16.57 12.64 2.95
CA GLY A 146 15.65 12.79 4.08
C GLY A 146 15.88 14.07 4.91
N GLU A 147 16.78 14.96 4.51
CA GLU A 147 16.92 16.27 5.14
C GLU A 147 15.60 17.06 5.04
N TRP A 148 14.89 16.90 3.93
CA TRP A 148 13.55 17.45 3.72
C TRP A 148 12.55 16.31 3.49
N THR A 149 11.28 16.59 3.79
CA THR A 149 10.18 15.66 3.54
C THR A 149 9.23 16.21 2.49
N GLY A 150 8.49 15.31 1.85
CA GLY A 150 7.49 15.65 0.85
C GLY A 150 6.08 15.36 1.31
N THR A 151 5.10 16.12 0.84
CA THR A 151 3.68 15.90 1.11
C THR A 151 2.83 16.05 -0.13
N MET A 152 1.65 15.47 -0.09
CA MET A 152 0.63 15.48 -1.14
C MET A 152 -0.58 16.31 -0.69
N ASN A 153 -0.88 17.41 -1.40
CA ASN A 153 -1.92 18.36 -1.03
C ASN A 153 -3.02 18.44 -2.10
N LEU A 154 -3.96 17.49 -2.03
CA LEU A 154 -5.08 17.41 -2.97
C LEU A 154 -6.37 17.91 -2.35
N THR A 155 -6.74 17.30 -1.21
CA THR A 155 -8.06 17.33 -0.60
C THR A 155 -8.40 18.71 -0.03
N GLU A 156 -9.61 19.16 -0.32
CA GLU A 156 -10.23 20.37 0.23
C GLU A 156 -11.56 19.98 0.89
N PRO A 157 -12.15 20.83 1.74
CA PRO A 157 -13.42 20.50 2.41
C PRO A 157 -14.55 20.03 1.49
N GLN A 158 -14.60 20.55 0.26
CA GLN A 158 -15.60 20.19 -0.76
C GLN A 158 -15.07 19.21 -1.81
N ALA A 159 -13.77 18.88 -1.83
CA ALA A 159 -13.10 18.11 -2.87
C ALA A 159 -12.26 16.97 -2.24
N GLY A 160 -12.88 15.81 -2.08
CA GLY A 160 -12.22 14.58 -1.60
C GLY A 160 -12.00 13.59 -2.74
N SER A 161 -12.94 12.67 -2.95
CA SER A 161 -12.91 11.72 -4.08
C SER A 161 -13.15 12.40 -5.44
N ASP A 162 -13.90 13.50 -5.46
CA ASP A 162 -14.09 14.32 -6.65
C ASP A 162 -13.19 15.57 -6.61
N LEU A 163 -12.05 15.47 -7.28
CA LEU A 163 -11.08 16.57 -7.38
C LEU A 163 -11.49 17.65 -8.40
N ALA A 164 -12.53 17.44 -9.20
CA ALA A 164 -13.06 18.48 -10.08
C ALA A 164 -13.50 19.73 -9.32
N LEU A 165 -13.81 19.57 -8.04
CA LEU A 165 -14.28 20.63 -7.14
C LEU A 165 -13.16 21.41 -6.45
N VAL A 166 -11.89 21.15 -6.72
CA VAL A 166 -10.74 21.90 -6.18
C VAL A 166 -10.87 23.38 -6.50
N ARG A 167 -10.74 24.23 -5.46
CA ARG A 167 -10.88 25.68 -5.52
C ARG A 167 -9.62 26.47 -5.19
N SER A 168 -8.58 25.82 -4.63
CA SER A 168 -7.28 26.49 -4.43
C SER A 168 -6.81 27.10 -5.73
N ARG A 169 -6.27 28.33 -5.67
CA ARG A 169 -5.83 29.09 -6.83
C ARG A 169 -4.35 29.42 -6.76
N ALA A 170 -3.71 29.55 -7.91
CA ALA A 170 -2.33 29.94 -8.07
C ALA A 170 -2.24 31.12 -9.06
N GLU A 171 -1.76 32.26 -8.61
CA GLU A 171 -1.69 33.52 -9.37
C GLU A 171 -0.25 33.77 -9.82
N PRO A 172 0.03 33.85 -11.15
CA PRO A 172 1.38 34.07 -11.67
C PRO A 172 1.92 35.46 -11.28
N GLN A 173 3.22 35.55 -10.96
CA GLN A 173 3.86 36.77 -10.45
C GLN A 173 4.79 37.44 -11.45
N GLY A 174 4.92 36.97 -12.69
CA GLY A 174 5.76 37.56 -13.72
C GLY A 174 7.25 37.24 -13.62
N ASP A 175 7.73 36.68 -12.52
CA ASP A 175 9.10 36.21 -12.31
C ASP A 175 9.22 34.66 -12.44
N GLY A 176 8.15 34.00 -12.87
CA GLY A 176 8.05 32.55 -12.96
C GLY A 176 7.54 31.87 -11.70
N SER A 177 7.36 32.60 -10.59
CA SER A 177 6.70 32.11 -9.38
C SER A 177 5.19 32.34 -9.43
N TYR A 178 4.49 31.71 -8.51
CA TYR A 178 3.05 31.85 -8.29
C TYR A 178 2.76 32.16 -6.83
N LYS A 179 1.68 32.86 -6.57
CA LYS A 179 1.08 32.97 -5.24
C LYS A 179 -0.07 31.99 -5.13
N VAL A 180 0.06 31.06 -4.21
CA VAL A 180 -0.93 30.00 -3.96
C VAL A 180 -1.80 30.37 -2.77
N PHE A 181 -3.12 30.16 -2.92
CA PHE A 181 -4.15 30.46 -1.93
C PHE A 181 -5.13 29.29 -1.79
N GLY A 182 -5.56 29.02 -0.60
CA GLY A 182 -6.61 28.02 -0.32
C GLY A 182 -6.33 27.19 0.91
N THR A 183 -7.28 26.31 1.22
CA THR A 183 -7.20 25.42 2.39
C THR A 183 -7.11 23.98 1.92
N LYS A 184 -6.12 23.27 2.40
CA LYS A 184 -5.95 21.82 2.19
C LYS A 184 -6.18 21.08 3.51
N ILE A 185 -6.94 20.00 3.46
CA ILE A 185 -7.28 19.19 4.63
C ILE A 185 -6.78 17.77 4.49
N PHE A 186 -6.64 17.07 5.62
CA PHE A 186 -6.16 15.70 5.70
C PHE A 186 -4.73 15.52 5.17
N ILE A 187 -3.86 16.53 5.37
CA ILE A 187 -2.49 16.48 4.88
C ILE A 187 -1.61 15.71 5.87
N THR A 188 -1.30 14.48 5.51
CA THR A 188 -0.44 13.58 6.27
C THR A 188 0.95 14.19 6.39
N TRP A 189 1.44 14.32 7.63
CA TRP A 189 2.72 14.95 7.93
C TRP A 189 2.89 16.35 7.29
N GLY A 190 1.77 17.09 7.17
CA GLY A 190 1.75 18.42 6.56
C GLY A 190 2.51 19.48 7.36
N GLU A 191 2.68 19.28 8.66
CA GLU A 191 3.52 20.10 9.55
C GLU A 191 4.14 19.19 10.59
N HIS A 192 5.43 19.36 10.86
CA HIS A 192 6.19 18.64 11.88
C HIS A 192 7.56 19.27 12.11
N ASP A 193 8.27 18.76 13.14
CA ASP A 193 9.60 19.22 13.56
C ASP A 193 10.72 18.18 13.34
N MET A 194 10.48 17.13 12.53
CA MET A 194 11.47 16.07 12.30
C MET A 194 12.51 16.41 11.24
N ALA A 195 12.15 17.23 10.24
CA ALA A 195 13.00 17.62 9.11
C ALA A 195 13.17 19.15 9.05
N GLU A 196 14.21 19.61 8.35
CA GLU A 196 14.50 21.03 8.21
C GLU A 196 13.49 21.78 7.36
N ASN A 197 12.94 21.11 6.33
CA ASN A 197 11.94 21.66 5.42
C ASN A 197 10.90 20.62 5.03
N ILE A 198 9.75 21.10 4.60
CA ILE A 198 8.67 20.28 4.03
C ILE A 198 8.34 20.84 2.64
N VAL A 199 8.39 19.97 1.63
CA VAL A 199 8.09 20.31 0.24
C VAL A 199 6.66 19.85 -0.06
N HIS A 200 5.72 20.79 -0.10
CA HIS A 200 4.33 20.50 -0.40
C HIS A 200 4.12 20.45 -1.92
N LEU A 201 3.59 19.34 -2.45
CA LEU A 201 3.08 19.24 -3.81
C LEU A 201 1.58 19.55 -3.79
N VAL A 202 1.19 20.71 -4.32
CA VAL A 202 -0.14 21.31 -4.15
C VAL A 202 -0.89 21.37 -5.46
N LEU A 203 -2.11 20.85 -5.50
CA LEU A 203 -3.04 21.02 -6.61
C LEU A 203 -3.78 22.36 -6.48
N ALA A 204 -3.71 23.21 -7.51
CA ALA A 204 -4.39 24.48 -7.58
C ALA A 204 -4.74 24.85 -9.03
N ARG A 205 -5.59 25.87 -9.20
CA ARG A 205 -6.01 26.38 -10.50
C ARG A 205 -5.34 27.70 -10.82
N THR A 206 -4.85 27.83 -12.04
CA THR A 206 -4.39 29.11 -12.59
C THR A 206 -5.58 29.97 -13.06
N PRO A 207 -5.40 31.29 -13.26
CA PRO A 207 -6.43 32.13 -13.85
C PRO A 207 -6.87 31.61 -15.23
N ASN A 208 -8.17 31.58 -15.49
CA ASN A 208 -8.78 31.09 -16.74
C ASN A 208 -8.58 29.59 -17.00
N ALA A 209 -8.21 28.78 -15.98
CA ALA A 209 -8.14 27.34 -16.11
C ALA A 209 -9.50 26.74 -16.51
N PRO A 210 -9.54 25.70 -17.36
CA PRO A 210 -10.76 24.98 -17.68
C PRO A 210 -11.45 24.45 -16.41
N GLU A 211 -12.78 24.32 -16.45
CA GLU A 211 -13.52 23.67 -15.39
C GLU A 211 -13.19 22.17 -15.28
N GLY A 212 -13.46 21.60 -14.12
CA GLY A 212 -13.27 20.18 -13.85
C GLY A 212 -11.79 19.82 -13.65
N VAL A 213 -11.48 18.55 -13.80
CA VAL A 213 -10.14 17.98 -13.53
C VAL A 213 -9.05 18.47 -14.51
N LYS A 214 -9.45 18.88 -15.71
CA LYS A 214 -8.54 19.35 -16.75
C LYS A 214 -7.99 20.75 -16.51
N GLY A 215 -8.46 21.47 -15.50
CA GLY A 215 -7.97 22.80 -15.14
C GLY A 215 -7.11 22.82 -13.87
N ILE A 216 -6.62 21.65 -13.43
CA ILE A 216 -5.82 21.52 -12.22
C ILE A 216 -4.35 21.45 -12.58
N SER A 217 -3.54 22.32 -11.95
CA SER A 217 -2.08 22.36 -12.09
C SER A 217 -1.40 21.94 -10.79
N LEU A 218 -0.14 21.52 -10.86
CA LEU A 218 0.66 21.08 -9.72
C LEU A 218 1.75 22.10 -9.41
N PHE A 219 1.91 22.41 -8.11
CA PHE A 219 2.90 23.39 -7.63
C PHE A 219 3.75 22.80 -6.51
N ILE A 220 5.06 23.11 -6.54
CA ILE A 220 5.94 23.00 -5.38
C ILE A 220 5.71 24.22 -4.50
N VAL A 221 5.32 24.02 -3.24
CA VAL A 221 5.20 25.08 -2.23
C VAL A 221 5.98 24.65 -0.99
N PRO A 222 7.26 25.07 -0.84
CA PRO A 222 8.05 24.66 0.31
C PRO A 222 7.62 25.41 1.58
N LYS A 223 7.77 24.78 2.75
CA LYS A 223 7.53 25.39 4.06
C LYS A 223 8.48 26.58 4.30
N PHE A 224 9.75 26.42 3.98
CA PHE A 224 10.74 27.48 3.89
C PHE A 224 11.18 27.63 2.44
N LEU A 225 11.26 28.86 1.95
CA LEU A 225 11.79 29.13 0.61
C LEU A 225 13.23 28.63 0.50
N VAL A 226 13.63 28.26 -0.69
CA VAL A 226 14.97 27.75 -0.97
C VAL A 226 15.72 28.80 -1.78
N ASN A 227 16.85 29.26 -1.24
CA ASN A 227 17.73 30.21 -1.93
C ASN A 227 18.46 29.53 -3.11
N ASP A 228 19.08 30.32 -3.99
CA ASP A 228 19.78 29.79 -5.14
C ASP A 228 20.99 28.90 -4.80
N ASP A 229 21.58 29.11 -3.61
CA ASP A 229 22.65 28.26 -3.07
C ASP A 229 22.16 26.99 -2.37
N GLY A 230 20.85 26.75 -2.38
CA GLY A 230 20.20 25.59 -1.72
C GLY A 230 19.96 25.74 -0.22
N SER A 231 20.35 26.86 0.40
CA SER A 231 20.08 27.15 1.80
C SER A 231 18.61 27.52 2.05
N LEU A 232 18.16 27.37 3.29
CA LEU A 232 16.82 27.77 3.68
C LEU A 232 16.68 29.31 3.73
N GLY A 233 15.64 29.81 3.07
CA GLY A 233 15.26 31.21 3.08
C GLY A 233 14.15 31.52 4.08
N ALA A 234 13.32 32.52 3.76
CA ALA A 234 12.23 32.97 4.60
C ALA A 234 11.13 31.88 4.76
N ARG A 235 10.41 31.92 5.88
CA ARG A 235 9.21 31.14 6.10
C ARG A 235 8.17 31.51 5.03
N ASN A 236 7.65 30.53 4.34
CA ASN A 236 6.60 30.73 3.33
C ASN A 236 5.22 30.91 3.98
N ASP A 237 4.28 31.48 3.25
CA ASP A 237 2.92 31.75 3.71
C ASP A 237 2.03 30.49 3.60
N VAL A 238 2.47 29.43 4.27
CA VAL A 238 1.72 28.18 4.47
C VAL A 238 1.74 27.84 5.96
N HIS A 239 0.57 27.69 6.56
CA HIS A 239 0.40 27.55 8.00
C HIS A 239 -0.48 26.35 8.35
N CYS A 240 -0.04 25.58 9.35
CA CYS A 240 -0.86 24.53 9.95
C CYS A 240 -1.83 25.16 10.96
N VAL A 241 -3.11 25.14 10.62
CA VAL A 241 -4.15 25.75 11.48
C VAL A 241 -4.74 24.79 12.49
N SER A 242 -4.62 23.48 12.24
CA SER A 242 -5.01 22.42 13.16
C SER A 242 -4.48 21.06 12.68
N ILE A 243 -4.52 20.06 13.56
CA ILE A 243 -4.38 18.65 13.21
C ILE A 243 -5.61 17.87 13.65
N GLU A 244 -5.92 16.78 12.95
CA GLU A 244 -7.08 15.96 13.19
C GLU A 244 -6.90 15.04 14.42
N HIS A 245 -7.95 14.92 15.24
CA HIS A 245 -8.07 13.93 16.30
C HIS A 245 -8.67 12.64 15.72
N LYS A 246 -7.91 11.57 15.67
CA LYS A 246 -8.21 10.38 14.86
C LYS A 246 -8.45 9.12 15.67
N LEU A 247 -9.13 8.15 15.05
CA LEU A 247 -9.34 6.80 15.61
C LEU A 247 -8.02 6.05 15.84
N GLY A 248 -7.11 6.11 14.87
CA GLY A 248 -5.80 5.46 14.87
C GLY A 248 -4.73 6.32 14.22
N ILE A 249 -3.53 5.75 14.02
CA ILE A 249 -2.35 6.46 13.50
C ILE A 249 -2.14 7.83 14.17
N LYS A 250 -2.33 7.87 15.47
CA LYS A 250 -2.43 9.13 16.21
C LYS A 250 -1.12 9.92 16.22
N ALA A 251 0.03 9.25 16.16
CA ALA A 251 1.33 9.88 16.10
C ALA A 251 1.63 10.55 14.75
N SER A 252 0.93 10.16 13.66
CA SER A 252 1.02 10.84 12.36
C SER A 252 0.15 12.09 12.37
N PRO A 253 0.71 13.32 12.39
CA PRO A 253 -0.10 14.53 12.34
C PRO A 253 -0.79 14.64 10.98
N THR A 254 -2.10 14.76 11.00
CA THR A 254 -2.94 14.95 9.81
C THR A 254 -3.39 16.40 9.81
N ALA A 255 -2.69 17.23 9.03
CA ALA A 255 -2.79 18.67 9.11
C ALA A 255 -3.92 19.26 8.26
N VAL A 256 -4.46 20.37 8.72
CA VAL A 256 -5.16 21.36 7.92
C VAL A 256 -4.17 22.48 7.61
N LEU A 257 -3.86 22.67 6.32
CA LEU A 257 -2.92 23.68 5.86
C LEU A 257 -3.64 24.82 5.18
N GLN A 258 -3.34 26.04 5.60
CA GLN A 258 -3.83 27.28 5.03
C GLN A 258 -2.71 27.95 4.23
N TYR A 259 -3.00 28.25 2.99
CA TYR A 259 -2.09 28.87 2.04
C TYR A 259 -2.52 30.31 1.76
N GLY A 260 -1.61 31.25 1.91
CA GLY A 260 -1.71 32.59 1.34
C GLY A 260 -2.45 33.64 2.18
N ASP A 261 -2.67 33.42 3.48
CA ASP A 261 -3.36 34.37 4.35
C ASP A 261 -2.65 35.72 4.52
N HIS A 262 -1.30 35.75 4.30
CA HIS A 262 -0.47 36.93 4.48
C HIS A 262 0.13 37.45 3.16
N GLY A 263 -0.61 37.28 2.06
CA GLY A 263 -0.23 37.84 0.77
C GLY A 263 0.12 36.83 -0.31
N GLY A 264 -0.02 35.55 -0.03
CA GLY A 264 0.18 34.44 -0.97
C GLY A 264 1.38 33.55 -0.67
N ALA A 265 1.18 32.25 -0.66
CA ALA A 265 2.26 31.27 -0.53
C ALA A 265 3.03 31.18 -1.85
N ILE A 266 4.33 31.35 -1.82
CA ILE A 266 5.16 31.26 -3.04
C ILE A 266 5.24 29.79 -3.47
N GLY A 267 4.89 29.55 -4.73
CA GLY A 267 4.94 28.24 -5.36
C GLY A 267 5.52 28.27 -6.77
N TYR A 268 5.91 27.09 -7.25
CA TYR A 268 6.54 26.93 -8.56
C TYR A 268 5.81 25.83 -9.32
N LEU A 269 5.40 26.11 -10.56
CA LEU A 269 4.69 25.16 -11.41
C LEU A 269 5.56 23.93 -11.69
N VAL A 270 4.98 22.73 -11.54
CA VAL A 270 5.60 21.47 -11.93
C VAL A 270 5.01 21.01 -13.26
N GLY A 271 5.87 20.82 -14.25
CA GLY A 271 5.45 20.44 -15.61
C GLY A 271 4.64 21.55 -16.30
N GLU A 272 3.53 21.17 -16.94
CA GLU A 272 2.67 22.06 -17.71
C GLU A 272 1.40 22.44 -16.94
N GLU A 273 0.89 23.67 -17.17
CA GLU A 273 -0.41 24.07 -16.66
C GLU A 273 -1.52 23.10 -17.13
N ASN A 274 -2.50 22.88 -16.24
CA ASN A 274 -3.67 22.05 -16.51
C ASN A 274 -3.39 20.53 -16.65
N ARG A 275 -2.15 20.09 -16.37
CA ARG A 275 -1.77 18.68 -16.33
C ARG A 275 -1.40 18.20 -14.91
N GLY A 276 -1.65 19.01 -13.90
CA GLY A 276 -1.24 18.72 -12.52
C GLY A 276 -1.82 17.44 -11.96
N LEU A 277 -3.05 17.08 -12.33
CA LEU A 277 -3.64 15.83 -11.89
C LEU A 277 -2.95 14.60 -12.52
N GLU A 278 -2.48 14.71 -13.76
CA GLU A 278 -1.69 13.65 -14.41
C GLU A 278 -0.40 13.37 -13.64
N TYR A 279 0.33 14.42 -13.26
CA TYR A 279 1.56 14.30 -12.48
C TYR A 279 1.30 13.80 -11.05
N MET A 280 0.21 14.27 -10.45
CA MET A 280 -0.22 13.78 -9.14
C MET A 280 -0.62 12.29 -9.17
N PHE A 281 -1.12 11.77 -10.29
CA PHE A 281 -1.41 10.33 -10.43
C PHE A 281 -0.14 9.47 -10.36
N ILE A 282 1.01 9.99 -10.77
CA ILE A 282 2.30 9.28 -10.63
C ILE A 282 2.60 9.07 -9.14
N MET A 283 2.54 10.14 -8.37
CA MET A 283 2.67 10.11 -6.92
C MET A 283 1.63 9.20 -6.27
N MET A 284 0.36 9.32 -6.67
CA MET A 284 -0.73 8.50 -6.15
C MET A 284 -0.55 7.00 -6.45
N ASN A 285 -0.01 6.62 -7.60
CA ASN A 285 0.22 5.22 -7.92
C ASN A 285 1.35 4.62 -7.07
N ALA A 286 2.42 5.37 -6.85
CA ALA A 286 3.48 4.98 -5.91
C ALA A 286 2.92 4.84 -4.48
N ALA A 287 2.14 5.84 -4.02
CA ALA A 287 1.50 5.82 -2.72
C ALA A 287 0.49 4.66 -2.58
N ARG A 288 -0.31 4.36 -3.60
CA ARG A 288 -1.27 3.23 -3.59
C ARG A 288 -0.58 1.88 -3.37
N PHE A 289 0.53 1.63 -4.07
CA PHE A 289 1.32 0.43 -3.84
C PHE A 289 1.84 0.38 -2.39
N GLY A 290 2.42 1.48 -1.90
CA GLY A 290 2.90 1.62 -0.52
C GLY A 290 1.79 1.41 0.52
N VAL A 291 0.57 1.90 0.27
CA VAL A 291 -0.60 1.67 1.15
C VAL A 291 -1.01 0.18 1.14
N GLY A 292 -0.87 -0.51 0.01
CA GLY A 292 -1.00 -1.97 -0.01
C GLY A 292 -0.01 -2.65 0.93
N MET A 293 1.26 -2.18 0.95
CA MET A 293 2.30 -2.67 1.86
C MET A 293 1.98 -2.34 3.32
N GLN A 294 1.35 -1.19 3.61
CA GLN A 294 0.85 -0.87 4.96
C GLN A 294 -0.14 -1.92 5.46
N GLY A 295 -1.10 -2.31 4.60
CA GLY A 295 -2.05 -3.37 4.94
C GLY A 295 -1.37 -4.69 5.28
N ILE A 296 -0.35 -5.09 4.51
CA ILE A 296 0.40 -6.32 4.72
C ILE A 296 1.23 -6.23 6.01
N GLY A 297 1.96 -5.13 6.23
CA GLY A 297 2.79 -4.94 7.42
C GLY A 297 1.99 -4.95 8.72
N VAL A 298 0.87 -4.22 8.77
CA VAL A 298 -0.02 -4.20 9.95
C VAL A 298 -0.67 -5.57 10.18
N ALA A 299 -1.07 -6.28 9.11
CA ALA A 299 -1.62 -7.63 9.21
C ALA A 299 -0.60 -8.62 9.79
N ASP A 300 0.64 -8.56 9.32
CA ASP A 300 1.73 -9.42 9.83
C ASP A 300 1.98 -9.15 11.31
N ARG A 301 2.03 -7.88 11.71
CA ARG A 301 2.26 -7.52 13.11
C ARG A 301 1.11 -7.93 14.03
N ALA A 302 -0.13 -7.75 13.59
CA ALA A 302 -1.31 -8.22 14.32
C ALA A 302 -1.29 -9.75 14.47
N TYR A 303 -0.93 -10.48 13.41
CA TYR A 303 -0.76 -11.94 13.45
C TYR A 303 0.33 -12.38 14.43
N GLN A 304 1.53 -11.79 14.36
CA GLN A 304 2.64 -12.16 15.25
C GLN A 304 2.25 -11.98 16.72
N LYS A 305 1.60 -10.86 17.05
CA LYS A 305 1.13 -10.58 18.40
C LYS A 305 0.07 -11.59 18.87
N ALA A 306 -0.91 -11.89 18.02
CA ALA A 306 -1.95 -12.87 18.31
C ALA A 306 -1.38 -14.28 18.48
N ALA A 307 -0.42 -14.68 17.63
CA ALA A 307 0.23 -15.99 17.71
C ALA A 307 1.08 -16.13 18.99
N ALA A 308 1.80 -15.09 19.38
CA ALA A 308 2.55 -15.07 20.65
C ALA A 308 1.61 -15.23 21.84
N PHE A 309 0.55 -14.43 21.91
CA PHE A 309 -0.46 -14.52 22.97
C PHE A 309 -1.11 -15.91 23.03
N ALA A 310 -1.46 -16.49 21.89
CA ALA A 310 -2.11 -17.79 21.83
C ALA A 310 -1.22 -18.94 22.33
N LYS A 311 0.10 -18.82 22.22
CA LYS A 311 1.07 -19.79 22.76
C LYS A 311 1.22 -19.72 24.28
N GLU A 312 1.06 -18.54 24.85
CA GLU A 312 1.27 -18.27 26.27
C GLU A 312 -0.03 -18.41 27.08
N ARG A 313 -1.16 -17.97 26.55
CA ARG A 313 -2.44 -17.95 27.24
C ARG A 313 -2.98 -19.37 27.44
N VAL A 314 -3.08 -19.82 28.68
CA VAL A 314 -3.65 -21.11 29.06
C VAL A 314 -5.12 -20.94 29.44
N GLN A 315 -6.02 -21.69 28.76
CA GLN A 315 -7.45 -21.66 29.02
C GLN A 315 -8.14 -22.91 28.45
N SER A 316 -8.96 -23.58 29.25
CA SER A 316 -9.74 -24.77 28.88
C SER A 316 -8.93 -26.01 28.46
N ARG A 317 -9.60 -27.13 28.47
CA ARG A 317 -9.06 -28.43 28.01
C ARG A 317 -9.31 -28.59 26.52
N PRO A 318 -8.45 -29.36 25.80
CA PRO A 318 -8.71 -29.69 24.39
C PRO A 318 -10.04 -30.45 24.24
N VAL A 319 -10.76 -30.12 23.16
CA VAL A 319 -12.08 -30.73 22.85
C VAL A 319 -11.98 -32.21 22.52
N ASP A 320 -10.82 -32.70 22.07
CA ASP A 320 -10.53 -34.08 21.73
C ASP A 320 -10.13 -34.94 22.93
N GLY A 321 -10.05 -34.33 24.13
CA GLY A 321 -9.67 -35.06 25.36
C GLY A 321 -8.19 -35.45 25.44
N SER A 322 -7.33 -34.94 24.55
CA SER A 322 -5.89 -35.27 24.51
C SER A 322 -5.13 -34.84 25.77
N ALA A 323 -5.68 -33.91 26.56
CA ALA A 323 -5.15 -33.52 27.86
C ALA A 323 -6.24 -33.37 28.90
N LYS A 324 -5.93 -33.78 30.15
CA LYS A 324 -6.83 -33.62 31.32
C LYS A 324 -6.75 -32.22 31.93
N GLN A 325 -5.70 -31.47 31.62
CA GLN A 325 -5.44 -30.12 32.13
C GLN A 325 -5.74 -29.07 31.06
N SER A 326 -5.91 -27.82 31.46
CA SER A 326 -5.98 -26.68 30.53
C SER A 326 -4.68 -26.55 29.78
N VAL A 327 -4.78 -26.19 28.50
CA VAL A 327 -3.64 -25.99 27.58
C VAL A 327 -3.60 -24.56 27.09
N SER A 328 -2.49 -24.16 26.45
CA SER A 328 -2.43 -22.89 25.73
C SER A 328 -3.48 -22.87 24.61
N ILE A 329 -4.09 -21.70 24.39
CA ILE A 329 -5.27 -21.59 23.51
C ILE A 329 -4.95 -21.91 22.05
N ILE A 330 -3.67 -21.90 21.65
CA ILE A 330 -3.25 -22.30 20.30
C ILE A 330 -3.61 -23.76 19.96
N HIS A 331 -3.90 -24.59 20.96
CA HIS A 331 -4.34 -25.99 20.78
C HIS A 331 -5.84 -26.13 20.48
N HIS A 332 -6.63 -25.04 20.60
CA HIS A 332 -8.05 -25.08 20.29
C HIS A 332 -8.30 -24.88 18.77
N PRO A 333 -9.19 -25.70 18.17
CA PRO A 333 -9.41 -25.69 16.71
C PRO A 333 -9.78 -24.33 16.14
N ASP A 334 -10.66 -23.56 16.80
CA ASP A 334 -11.09 -22.25 16.29
C ASP A 334 -9.98 -21.20 16.41
N VAL A 335 -9.17 -21.23 17.47
CA VAL A 335 -7.98 -20.36 17.57
C VAL A 335 -6.99 -20.66 16.43
N ARG A 336 -6.79 -21.94 16.11
CA ARG A 336 -5.95 -22.35 14.97
C ARG A 336 -6.53 -21.89 13.64
N ARG A 337 -7.85 -21.97 13.46
CA ARG A 337 -8.54 -21.44 12.27
C ARG A 337 -8.31 -19.93 12.14
N MET A 338 -8.50 -19.15 13.22
CA MET A 338 -8.26 -17.70 13.20
C MET A 338 -6.80 -17.38 12.84
N LEU A 339 -5.83 -17.98 13.51
CA LEU A 339 -4.41 -17.77 13.23
C LEU A 339 -4.03 -18.23 11.81
N GLY A 340 -4.60 -19.35 11.35
CA GLY A 340 -4.43 -19.82 9.97
C GLY A 340 -4.95 -18.83 8.94
N THR A 341 -6.13 -18.25 9.18
CA THR A 341 -6.72 -17.21 8.32
C THR A 341 -5.83 -15.96 8.28
N MET A 342 -5.40 -15.45 9.45
CA MET A 342 -4.53 -14.28 9.53
C MET A 342 -3.23 -14.49 8.76
N ARG A 343 -2.58 -15.63 8.95
CA ARG A 343 -1.32 -15.99 8.30
C ARG A 343 -1.48 -16.18 6.78
N ALA A 344 -2.49 -16.94 6.37
CA ALA A 344 -2.73 -17.24 4.96
C ALA A 344 -3.02 -15.99 4.13
N LEU A 345 -3.87 -15.08 4.64
CA LEU A 345 -4.18 -13.81 4.01
C LEU A 345 -2.94 -12.92 3.89
N THR A 346 -2.16 -12.79 4.95
CA THR A 346 -0.95 -11.97 4.99
C THR A 346 0.12 -12.51 4.03
N GLU A 347 0.39 -13.83 4.06
CA GLU A 347 1.41 -14.45 3.19
C GLU A 347 1.02 -14.37 1.71
N GLY A 348 -0.25 -14.57 1.38
CA GLY A 348 -0.74 -14.44 -0.01
C GLY A 348 -0.63 -13.02 -0.53
N ALA A 349 -1.03 -12.01 0.25
CA ALA A 349 -0.93 -10.61 -0.12
C ALA A 349 0.53 -10.15 -0.26
N ARG A 350 1.43 -10.54 0.66
CA ARG A 350 2.88 -10.31 0.57
C ARG A 350 3.45 -10.86 -0.73
N ALA A 351 3.15 -12.10 -1.05
CA ALA A 351 3.67 -12.74 -2.25
C ALA A 351 3.19 -12.01 -3.52
N LEU A 352 1.93 -11.62 -3.60
CA LEU A 352 1.39 -10.86 -4.72
C LEU A 352 2.06 -9.49 -4.86
N ALA A 353 2.26 -8.77 -3.74
CA ALA A 353 2.89 -7.45 -3.75
C ALA A 353 4.35 -7.51 -4.20
N TYR A 354 5.13 -8.50 -3.74
CA TYR A 354 6.53 -8.64 -4.15
C TYR A 354 6.65 -9.02 -5.63
N VAL A 355 5.77 -9.88 -6.13
CA VAL A 355 5.69 -10.19 -7.57
C VAL A 355 5.33 -8.94 -8.37
N ALA A 356 4.40 -8.11 -7.89
CA ALA A 356 4.09 -6.83 -8.53
C ALA A 356 5.30 -5.88 -8.55
N ALA A 357 6.10 -5.82 -7.47
CA ALA A 357 7.33 -5.02 -7.43
C ALA A 357 8.34 -5.49 -8.49
N ALA A 358 8.53 -6.80 -8.65
CA ALA A 358 9.40 -7.36 -9.69
C ALA A 358 8.93 -6.97 -11.11
N HIS A 359 7.61 -6.99 -11.36
CA HIS A 359 7.05 -6.50 -12.62
C HIS A 359 7.37 -5.01 -12.85
N SER A 360 7.33 -4.18 -11.81
CA SER A 360 7.73 -2.76 -11.89
C SER A 360 9.22 -2.62 -12.28
N ASP A 361 10.12 -3.37 -11.65
CA ASP A 361 11.55 -3.33 -11.96
C ASP A 361 11.83 -3.72 -13.42
N ILE A 362 11.21 -4.80 -13.90
CA ILE A 362 11.35 -5.26 -15.28
C ILE A 362 10.77 -4.21 -16.24
N ALA A 363 9.64 -3.61 -15.92
CA ALA A 363 9.02 -2.57 -16.75
C ALA A 363 9.92 -1.34 -16.93
N HIS A 364 10.72 -1.00 -15.93
CA HIS A 364 11.62 0.16 -15.97
C HIS A 364 12.99 -0.13 -16.59
N ARG A 365 13.52 -1.35 -16.44
CA ARG A 365 14.93 -1.64 -16.74
C ARG A 365 15.18 -2.66 -17.85
N HIS A 366 14.16 -3.42 -18.27
CA HIS A 366 14.38 -4.44 -19.30
C HIS A 366 14.77 -3.79 -20.65
N PRO A 367 15.78 -4.32 -21.38
CA PRO A 367 16.23 -3.73 -22.63
C PRO A 367 15.17 -3.79 -23.75
N ASP A 368 14.36 -4.86 -23.81
CA ASP A 368 13.31 -5.04 -24.82
C ASP A 368 12.05 -4.23 -24.47
N GLU A 369 11.63 -3.37 -25.37
CA GLU A 369 10.47 -2.46 -25.19
C GLU A 369 9.14 -3.22 -25.03
N ALA A 370 8.94 -4.29 -25.81
CA ALA A 370 7.70 -5.09 -25.73
C ALA A 370 7.58 -5.80 -24.37
N THR A 371 8.69 -6.25 -23.83
CA THR A 371 8.76 -6.82 -22.48
C THR A 371 8.46 -5.76 -21.42
N ARG A 372 9.04 -4.55 -21.52
CA ARG A 372 8.71 -3.44 -20.62
C ARG A 372 7.23 -3.13 -20.62
N ALA A 373 6.64 -2.95 -21.80
CA ALA A 373 5.21 -2.63 -21.96
C ALA A 373 4.31 -3.71 -21.34
N ARG A 374 4.63 -4.99 -21.54
CA ARG A 374 3.89 -6.11 -20.97
C ARG A 374 3.95 -6.09 -19.43
N HIS A 375 5.14 -5.93 -18.85
CA HIS A 375 5.30 -5.92 -17.40
C HIS A 375 4.70 -4.67 -16.76
N GLN A 376 4.75 -3.52 -17.43
CA GLN A 376 4.06 -2.31 -17.01
C GLN A 376 2.54 -2.52 -16.93
N ALA A 377 1.94 -3.12 -17.94
CA ALA A 377 0.51 -3.41 -17.96
C ALA A 377 0.08 -4.36 -16.83
N ILE A 378 0.90 -5.38 -16.54
CA ILE A 378 0.67 -6.29 -15.42
C ILE A 378 0.80 -5.55 -14.08
N TYR A 379 1.86 -4.77 -13.87
CA TYR A 379 2.05 -3.98 -12.66
C TYR A 379 0.86 -3.04 -12.42
N GLU A 380 0.44 -2.31 -13.45
CA GLU A 380 -0.72 -1.41 -13.37
C GLU A 380 -2.04 -2.12 -13.04
N TYR A 381 -2.24 -3.35 -13.54
CA TYR A 381 -3.39 -4.18 -13.19
C TYR A 381 -3.35 -4.62 -11.73
N LEU A 382 -2.16 -4.96 -11.22
CA LEU A 382 -1.98 -5.45 -9.86
C LEU A 382 -2.06 -4.36 -8.79
N VAL A 383 -1.67 -3.10 -9.08
CA VAL A 383 -1.66 -2.01 -8.09
C VAL A 383 -3.02 -1.82 -7.38
N PRO A 384 -4.17 -1.68 -8.07
CA PRO A 384 -5.46 -1.55 -7.39
C PRO A 384 -5.85 -2.80 -6.60
N VAL A 385 -5.42 -4.00 -7.04
CA VAL A 385 -5.63 -5.24 -6.29
C VAL A 385 -4.76 -5.25 -5.03
N VAL A 386 -3.46 -4.96 -5.14
CA VAL A 386 -2.54 -4.88 -4.01
C VAL A 386 -3.05 -3.87 -2.98
N LYS A 387 -3.42 -2.66 -3.41
CA LYS A 387 -3.98 -1.65 -2.49
C LYS A 387 -5.32 -2.08 -1.93
N GLY A 388 -6.28 -2.35 -2.79
CA GLY A 388 -7.66 -2.55 -2.37
C GLY A 388 -7.86 -3.82 -1.55
N TRP A 389 -7.28 -4.95 -1.98
CA TRP A 389 -7.38 -6.21 -1.25
C TRP A 389 -6.61 -6.19 0.07
N SER A 390 -5.34 -5.74 0.07
CA SER A 390 -4.53 -5.76 1.29
C SER A 390 -5.09 -4.86 2.38
N THR A 391 -5.71 -3.73 2.01
CA THR A 391 -6.33 -2.80 2.96
C THR A 391 -7.72 -3.23 3.45
N GLU A 392 -8.43 -4.06 2.69
CA GLU A 392 -9.64 -4.73 3.17
C GLU A 392 -9.29 -5.90 4.11
N MET A 393 -8.41 -6.81 3.67
CA MET A 393 -8.10 -8.00 4.45
C MET A 393 -7.43 -7.68 5.79
N VAL A 394 -6.66 -6.59 5.92
CA VAL A 394 -6.04 -6.24 7.20
C VAL A 394 -7.06 -5.86 8.27
N ASN A 395 -8.21 -5.31 7.89
CA ASN A 395 -9.29 -5.04 8.84
C ASN A 395 -9.82 -6.35 9.43
N ASP A 396 -9.99 -7.39 8.62
CA ASP A 396 -10.37 -8.72 9.08
C ASP A 396 -9.27 -9.35 9.95
N VAL A 397 -8.02 -9.28 9.50
CA VAL A 397 -6.86 -9.82 10.23
C VAL A 397 -6.69 -9.13 11.58
N ALA A 398 -6.74 -7.81 11.65
CA ALA A 398 -6.61 -7.08 12.91
C ALA A 398 -7.79 -7.33 13.86
N SER A 399 -9.01 -7.48 13.33
CA SER A 399 -10.19 -7.88 14.08
C SER A 399 -10.05 -9.30 14.68
N LEU A 400 -9.56 -10.25 13.87
CA LEU A 400 -9.23 -11.60 14.37
C LEU A 400 -8.13 -11.56 15.43
N GLY A 401 -7.16 -10.65 15.32
CA GLY A 401 -6.14 -10.43 16.33
C GLY A 401 -6.74 -10.05 17.68
N VAL A 402 -7.69 -9.11 17.69
CA VAL A 402 -8.46 -8.77 18.90
C VAL A 402 -9.24 -9.99 19.42
N GLN A 403 -9.90 -10.73 18.53
CA GLN A 403 -10.68 -11.92 18.89
C GLN A 403 -9.82 -13.01 19.53
N VAL A 404 -8.62 -13.29 19.03
CA VAL A 404 -7.69 -14.27 19.61
C VAL A 404 -7.30 -13.89 21.03
N HIS A 405 -7.15 -12.60 21.34
CA HIS A 405 -6.84 -12.12 22.68
C HIS A 405 -8.05 -12.17 23.62
N GLY A 406 -9.29 -12.39 23.11
CA GLY A 406 -10.51 -12.37 23.91
C GLY A 406 -10.73 -11.02 24.58
N GLY A 407 -11.23 -11.00 25.82
CA GLY A 407 -11.45 -9.74 26.55
C GLY A 407 -10.20 -8.87 26.69
N MET A 408 -9.02 -9.48 26.76
CA MET A 408 -7.74 -8.74 26.79
C MET A 408 -7.46 -7.99 25.48
N GLY A 409 -7.97 -8.45 24.35
CA GLY A 409 -7.84 -7.76 23.06
C GLY A 409 -8.60 -6.43 22.98
N PHE A 410 -9.62 -6.27 23.82
CA PHE A 410 -10.39 -5.03 23.93
C PHE A 410 -9.78 -4.00 24.88
N ILE A 411 -8.74 -4.39 25.60
CA ILE A 411 -8.00 -3.53 26.54
C ILE A 411 -6.83 -2.88 25.80
N GLU A 412 -6.77 -1.54 25.84
CA GLU A 412 -5.76 -0.73 25.12
C GLU A 412 -4.32 -1.14 25.46
N GLU A 413 -4.02 -1.40 26.74
CA GLU A 413 -2.69 -1.75 27.24
C GLU A 413 -2.16 -3.06 26.66
N THR A 414 -3.02 -3.95 26.18
CA THR A 414 -2.64 -5.18 25.48
C THR A 414 -2.01 -4.87 24.13
N GLY A 415 -2.43 -3.78 23.49
CA GLY A 415 -1.92 -3.29 22.22
C GLY A 415 -2.49 -4.01 20.97
N ALA A 416 -3.38 -4.97 21.12
CA ALA A 416 -4.08 -5.58 19.98
C ALA A 416 -5.09 -4.62 19.36
N ALA A 417 -5.76 -3.81 20.17
CA ALA A 417 -6.73 -2.80 19.75
C ALA A 417 -6.11 -1.72 18.85
N GLN A 418 -4.86 -1.32 19.10
CA GLN A 418 -4.17 -0.34 18.28
C GLN A 418 -4.08 -0.78 16.81
N TYR A 419 -3.70 -2.03 16.52
CA TYR A 419 -3.60 -2.51 15.14
C TYR A 419 -4.96 -2.48 14.42
N TYR A 420 -6.04 -2.78 15.13
CA TYR A 420 -7.39 -2.69 14.58
C TYR A 420 -7.80 -1.25 14.29
N ARG A 421 -7.51 -0.29 15.19
CA ARG A 421 -7.78 1.13 15.00
C ARG A 421 -6.94 1.72 13.86
N ASP A 422 -5.65 1.39 13.80
CA ASP A 422 -4.73 1.87 12.77
C ASP A 422 -5.07 1.30 11.39
N ALA A 423 -5.48 0.03 11.31
CA ALA A 423 -5.84 -0.62 10.05
C ALA A 423 -7.04 0.05 9.35
N ARG A 424 -7.97 0.64 10.10
CA ARG A 424 -9.25 1.08 9.54
C ARG A 424 -9.13 2.17 8.48
N ILE A 425 -8.14 3.06 8.61
CA ILE A 425 -7.93 4.16 7.65
C ILE A 425 -7.45 3.67 6.28
N LEU A 426 -6.76 2.52 6.23
CA LEU A 426 -6.08 2.03 5.04
C LEU A 426 -7.03 1.78 3.86
N ALA A 427 -8.27 1.36 4.14
CA ALA A 427 -9.32 1.16 3.13
C ALA A 427 -10.02 2.48 2.71
N ILE A 428 -9.69 3.60 3.34
CA ILE A 428 -10.36 4.89 3.13
C ILE A 428 -9.47 5.85 2.34
N TYR A 429 -8.24 6.12 2.82
CA TYR A 429 -7.38 7.14 2.20
C TYR A 429 -6.65 6.62 0.94
N GLU A 430 -6.01 7.52 0.21
CA GLU A 430 -5.32 7.26 -1.08
C GLU A 430 -6.23 6.58 -2.12
N GLY A 431 -7.49 6.96 -2.09
CA GLY A 431 -8.56 6.34 -2.85
C GLY A 431 -9.18 5.16 -2.09
N THR A 432 -10.48 5.29 -1.80
CA THR A 432 -11.24 4.26 -1.10
C THR A 432 -11.20 2.91 -1.83
N THR A 433 -11.62 1.85 -1.15
CA THR A 433 -11.78 0.52 -1.78
C THR A 433 -12.59 0.60 -3.07
N ALA A 434 -13.68 1.38 -3.09
CA ALA A 434 -14.48 1.56 -4.30
C ALA A 434 -13.72 2.28 -5.42
N ILE A 435 -12.86 3.26 -5.11
CA ILE A 435 -12.01 3.92 -6.12
C ILE A 435 -11.03 2.92 -6.74
N GLN A 436 -10.42 2.04 -5.94
CA GLN A 436 -9.54 0.97 -6.46
C GLN A 436 -10.34 -0.02 -7.32
N ALA A 437 -11.53 -0.40 -6.87
CA ALA A 437 -12.40 -1.32 -7.60
C ALA A 437 -12.87 -0.71 -8.94
N ASN A 438 -13.22 0.56 -8.95
CA ASN A 438 -13.63 1.27 -10.16
C ASN A 438 -12.45 1.45 -11.13
N ASP A 439 -11.23 1.65 -10.62
CA ASP A 439 -10.01 1.67 -11.43
C ASP A 439 -9.75 0.30 -12.06
N LEU A 440 -9.89 -0.79 -11.28
CA LEU A 440 -9.77 -2.15 -11.78
C LEU A 440 -10.78 -2.44 -12.90
N VAL A 441 -12.05 -2.06 -12.72
CA VAL A 441 -13.09 -2.22 -13.74
C VAL A 441 -12.79 -1.40 -14.99
N GLY A 442 -12.72 -0.08 -14.86
CA GLY A 442 -12.72 0.82 -16.01
C GLY A 442 -11.38 0.89 -16.73
N ARG A 443 -10.30 1.11 -16.01
CA ARG A 443 -8.97 1.38 -16.58
C ARG A 443 -8.13 0.13 -16.78
N LYS A 444 -8.34 -0.92 -15.97
CA LYS A 444 -7.48 -2.11 -15.97
C LYS A 444 -8.14 -3.33 -16.64
N THR A 445 -9.46 -3.34 -16.79
CA THR A 445 -10.18 -4.46 -17.40
C THR A 445 -10.89 -4.04 -18.69
N VAL A 446 -11.75 -3.01 -18.64
CA VAL A 446 -12.54 -2.61 -19.82
C VAL A 446 -11.68 -2.00 -20.91
N ARG A 447 -10.70 -1.20 -20.55
CA ARG A 447 -9.87 -0.42 -21.49
C ARG A 447 -9.11 -1.32 -22.48
N ASP A 448 -8.61 -2.49 -22.02
CA ASP A 448 -7.84 -3.43 -22.82
C ASP A 448 -8.68 -4.68 -23.24
N GLY A 449 -9.98 -4.67 -22.97
CA GLY A 449 -10.86 -5.81 -23.26
C GLY A 449 -10.56 -7.04 -22.41
N GLY A 450 -9.95 -6.87 -21.24
CA GLY A 450 -9.58 -7.94 -20.32
C GLY A 450 -8.29 -8.68 -20.71
N ALA A 451 -7.47 -8.13 -21.60
CA ALA A 451 -6.29 -8.82 -22.14
C ALA A 451 -5.27 -9.16 -21.03
N VAL A 452 -4.96 -8.22 -20.13
CA VAL A 452 -4.02 -8.48 -19.01
C VAL A 452 -4.58 -9.51 -18.05
N ALA A 453 -5.86 -9.41 -17.69
CA ALA A 453 -6.52 -10.40 -16.82
C ALA A 453 -6.45 -11.81 -17.43
N LYS A 454 -6.72 -11.95 -18.73
CA LYS A 454 -6.65 -13.22 -19.45
C LYS A 454 -5.22 -13.76 -19.54
N ALA A 455 -4.22 -12.89 -19.69
CA ALA A 455 -2.81 -13.31 -19.65
C ALA A 455 -2.43 -13.88 -18.25
N LEU A 456 -2.86 -13.23 -17.16
CA LEU A 456 -2.66 -13.74 -15.80
C LEU A 456 -3.40 -15.08 -15.57
N LEU A 457 -4.61 -15.23 -16.09
CA LEU A 457 -5.34 -16.51 -16.05
C LEU A 457 -4.59 -17.62 -16.79
N GLY A 458 -3.90 -17.31 -17.88
CA GLY A 458 -3.01 -18.25 -18.57
C GLY A 458 -1.83 -18.70 -17.69
N GLU A 459 -1.22 -17.78 -16.93
CA GLU A 459 -0.16 -18.11 -15.96
C GLU A 459 -0.70 -19.00 -14.82
N ILE A 460 -1.91 -18.71 -14.33
CA ILE A 460 -2.58 -19.56 -13.33
C ILE A 460 -2.78 -20.99 -13.90
N GLY A 461 -3.17 -21.10 -15.16
CA GLY A 461 -3.31 -22.41 -15.83
C GLY A 461 -2.03 -23.22 -15.82
N ARG A 462 -0.88 -22.58 -16.09
CA ARG A 462 0.44 -23.26 -16.01
C ARG A 462 0.75 -23.74 -14.58
N THR A 463 0.36 -22.97 -13.56
CA THR A 463 0.52 -23.38 -12.15
C THR A 463 -0.38 -24.56 -11.81
N VAL A 464 -1.60 -24.59 -12.33
CA VAL A 464 -2.53 -25.72 -12.19
C VAL A 464 -1.94 -27.00 -12.81
N ASP A 465 -1.32 -26.89 -13.99
CA ASP A 465 -0.63 -28.01 -14.65
C ASP A 465 0.58 -28.50 -13.83
N ALA A 466 1.29 -27.60 -13.16
CA ALA A 466 2.39 -27.98 -12.25
C ALA A 466 1.85 -28.71 -11.02
N LEU A 467 0.76 -28.23 -10.41
CA LEU A 467 0.11 -28.90 -9.28
C LEU A 467 -0.41 -30.30 -9.63
N ALA A 468 -0.86 -30.50 -10.86
CA ALA A 468 -1.36 -31.80 -11.35
C ALA A 468 -0.28 -32.89 -11.37
N LYS A 469 1.01 -32.49 -11.34
CA LYS A 469 2.16 -33.41 -11.33
C LYS A 469 2.64 -33.76 -9.91
N LEU A 470 2.02 -33.17 -8.91
CA LEU A 470 2.38 -33.35 -7.51
C LEU A 470 1.41 -34.30 -6.81
N ASP A 471 1.92 -35.11 -5.92
CA ASP A 471 1.15 -35.99 -5.08
C ASP A 471 0.73 -35.31 -3.76
N GLY A 472 -0.35 -35.81 -3.16
CA GLY A 472 -0.79 -35.43 -1.83
C GLY A 472 -2.01 -34.52 -1.78
N ALA A 473 -2.68 -34.51 -0.62
CA ALA A 473 -3.94 -33.83 -0.42
C ALA A 473 -3.84 -32.30 -0.61
N ALA A 474 -2.73 -31.70 -0.21
CA ALA A 474 -2.51 -30.27 -0.34
C ALA A 474 -2.47 -29.81 -1.81
N ALA A 475 -1.74 -30.53 -2.67
CA ALA A 475 -1.66 -30.26 -4.10
C ALA A 475 -3.02 -30.47 -4.78
N ALA A 476 -3.72 -31.56 -4.46
CA ALA A 476 -5.03 -31.86 -4.99
C ALA A 476 -6.08 -30.80 -4.60
N SER A 477 -6.12 -30.40 -3.34
CA SER A 477 -7.03 -29.36 -2.85
C SER A 477 -6.73 -28.00 -3.48
N MET A 478 -5.46 -27.58 -3.50
CA MET A 478 -5.04 -26.32 -4.11
C MET A 478 -5.37 -26.29 -5.60
N LYS A 479 -5.07 -27.37 -6.36
CA LYS A 479 -5.41 -27.49 -7.77
C LYS A 479 -6.90 -27.28 -8.00
N ALA A 480 -7.74 -28.03 -7.29
CA ALA A 480 -9.18 -28.01 -7.48
C ALA A 480 -9.81 -26.63 -7.19
N GLN A 481 -9.34 -25.96 -6.12
CA GLN A 481 -9.89 -24.66 -5.75
C GLN A 481 -9.33 -23.53 -6.61
N LEU A 482 -8.06 -23.60 -7.03
CA LEU A 482 -7.47 -22.61 -7.94
C LEU A 482 -8.11 -22.65 -9.33
N GLU A 483 -8.40 -23.84 -9.85
CA GLU A 483 -9.17 -24.00 -11.12
C GLU A 483 -10.56 -23.37 -11.02
N LYS A 484 -11.27 -23.58 -9.92
CA LYS A 484 -12.60 -22.97 -9.70
C LYS A 484 -12.48 -21.45 -9.60
N GLY A 485 -11.54 -20.96 -8.79
CA GLY A 485 -11.30 -19.52 -8.63
C GLY A 485 -10.94 -18.83 -9.93
N ALA A 486 -10.07 -19.45 -10.76
CA ALA A 486 -9.71 -18.95 -12.07
C ALA A 486 -10.92 -18.89 -13.04
N ARG A 487 -11.79 -19.91 -13.02
CA ARG A 487 -13.04 -19.86 -13.81
C ARG A 487 -13.96 -18.74 -13.37
N SER A 488 -14.13 -18.55 -12.05
CA SER A 488 -14.95 -17.47 -11.51
C SER A 488 -14.39 -16.09 -11.90
N LEU A 489 -13.08 -15.91 -11.81
CA LEU A 489 -12.42 -14.66 -12.21
C LEU A 489 -12.60 -14.42 -13.73
N SER A 490 -12.42 -15.44 -14.57
CA SER A 490 -12.65 -15.35 -16.01
C SER A 490 -14.08 -14.93 -16.34
N ALA A 491 -15.07 -15.57 -15.72
CA ALA A 491 -16.49 -15.26 -15.94
C ALA A 491 -16.82 -13.80 -15.58
N VAL A 492 -16.25 -13.29 -14.47
CA VAL A 492 -16.44 -11.91 -14.06
C VAL A 492 -15.74 -10.93 -15.00
N VAL A 493 -14.51 -11.22 -15.46
CA VAL A 493 -13.81 -10.40 -16.46
C VAL A 493 -14.62 -10.29 -17.74
N ASP A 494 -15.12 -11.40 -18.26
CA ASP A 494 -15.93 -11.43 -19.48
C ASP A 494 -17.26 -10.66 -19.29
N TYR A 495 -17.91 -10.82 -18.13
CA TYR A 495 -19.11 -10.06 -17.78
C TYR A 495 -18.85 -8.54 -17.75
N VAL A 496 -17.79 -8.11 -17.08
CA VAL A 496 -17.40 -6.69 -16.97
C VAL A 496 -17.14 -6.10 -18.37
N VAL A 497 -16.36 -6.78 -19.20
CA VAL A 497 -16.04 -6.31 -20.56
C VAL A 497 -17.31 -6.21 -21.43
N ALA A 498 -18.19 -7.20 -21.34
CA ALA A 498 -19.39 -7.25 -22.18
C ALA A 498 -20.46 -6.21 -21.77
N ASN A 499 -20.59 -5.91 -20.47
CA ASN A 499 -21.76 -5.20 -19.95
C ASN A 499 -21.50 -3.74 -19.55
N THR A 500 -20.25 -3.31 -19.33
CA THR A 500 -19.97 -1.95 -18.81
C THR A 500 -20.55 -0.83 -19.68
N LYS A 501 -20.58 -0.97 -21.00
CA LYS A 501 -21.15 0.06 -21.89
C LYS A 501 -22.68 0.07 -21.91
N GLN A 502 -23.30 -1.09 -21.66
CA GLN A 502 -24.75 -1.26 -21.74
C GLN A 502 -25.44 -0.95 -20.43
N ASP A 503 -24.85 -1.39 -19.33
CA ASP A 503 -25.37 -1.19 -17.98
C ASP A 503 -24.20 -0.92 -16.99
N PRO A 504 -23.65 0.31 -16.98
CA PRO A 504 -22.56 0.66 -16.10
C PRO A 504 -22.93 0.53 -14.61
N ASN A 505 -24.17 0.88 -14.23
CA ASN A 505 -24.61 0.79 -12.83
C ASN A 505 -24.54 -0.65 -12.31
N ALA A 506 -24.99 -1.61 -13.11
CA ALA A 506 -24.93 -3.01 -12.78
C ALA A 506 -23.49 -3.51 -12.58
N VAL A 507 -22.59 -3.16 -13.49
CA VAL A 507 -21.18 -3.55 -13.41
C VAL A 507 -20.49 -2.91 -12.20
N PHE A 508 -20.71 -1.62 -11.97
CA PHE A 508 -20.06 -0.90 -10.86
C PHE A 508 -20.65 -1.26 -9.49
N ALA A 509 -21.91 -1.72 -9.41
CA ALA A 509 -22.45 -2.35 -8.20
C ALA A 509 -21.66 -3.61 -7.78
N GLY A 510 -21.10 -4.33 -8.76
CA GLY A 510 -20.23 -5.49 -8.57
C GLY A 510 -18.71 -5.18 -8.45
N SER A 511 -18.29 -3.90 -8.49
CA SER A 511 -16.87 -3.55 -8.58
C SER A 511 -16.05 -4.00 -7.37
N VAL A 512 -16.52 -3.76 -6.14
CA VAL A 512 -15.83 -4.18 -4.91
C VAL A 512 -15.80 -5.71 -4.76
N PRO A 513 -16.88 -6.46 -4.98
CA PRO A 513 -16.82 -7.91 -5.08
C PRO A 513 -15.83 -8.42 -6.13
N TYR A 514 -15.71 -7.78 -7.30
CA TYR A 514 -14.71 -8.12 -8.31
C TYR A 514 -13.28 -7.91 -7.81
N LEU A 515 -13.01 -6.78 -7.14
CA LEU A 515 -11.72 -6.52 -6.51
C LEU A 515 -11.36 -7.60 -5.48
N LYS A 516 -12.32 -8.00 -4.63
CA LYS A 516 -12.13 -9.08 -3.64
C LYS A 516 -11.89 -10.43 -4.31
N LEU A 517 -12.64 -10.76 -5.36
CA LEU A 517 -12.41 -11.96 -6.14
C LEU A 517 -11.00 -11.99 -6.75
N ALA A 518 -10.56 -10.89 -7.36
CA ALA A 518 -9.23 -10.78 -7.93
C ALA A 518 -8.16 -10.96 -6.84
N GLY A 519 -8.33 -10.32 -5.67
CA GLY A 519 -7.44 -10.48 -4.52
C GLY A 519 -7.34 -11.93 -4.04
N VAL A 520 -8.48 -12.57 -3.81
CA VAL A 520 -8.54 -13.98 -3.37
C VAL A 520 -7.87 -14.92 -4.36
N VAL A 521 -8.15 -14.78 -5.66
CA VAL A 521 -7.63 -15.69 -6.70
C VAL A 521 -6.14 -15.44 -6.96
N LEU A 522 -5.71 -14.19 -7.10
CA LEU A 522 -4.31 -13.86 -7.41
C LEU A 522 -3.37 -14.15 -6.23
N CYS A 523 -3.80 -13.89 -4.99
CA CYS A 523 -3.05 -14.31 -3.81
C CYS A 523 -3.04 -15.85 -3.68
N GLY A 524 -4.15 -16.52 -3.96
CA GLY A 524 -4.24 -17.98 -4.01
C GLY A 524 -3.31 -18.59 -5.05
N TRP A 525 -3.16 -17.96 -6.20
CA TRP A 525 -2.17 -18.35 -7.20
C TRP A 525 -0.74 -18.27 -6.66
N GLN A 526 -0.38 -17.21 -5.92
CA GLN A 526 0.95 -17.11 -5.32
C GLN A 526 1.16 -18.19 -4.24
N MET A 527 0.13 -18.50 -3.45
CA MET A 527 0.18 -19.60 -2.48
C MET A 527 0.34 -20.96 -3.16
N ALA A 528 -0.27 -21.16 -4.31
CA ALA A 528 -0.09 -22.35 -5.14
C ALA A 528 1.35 -22.48 -5.66
N ARG A 529 1.94 -21.38 -6.15
CA ARG A 529 3.36 -21.35 -6.55
C ARG A 529 4.27 -21.67 -5.37
N ALA A 530 3.98 -21.10 -4.20
CA ALA A 530 4.73 -21.39 -2.97
C ALA A 530 4.66 -22.88 -2.59
N LEU A 531 3.48 -23.52 -2.74
CA LEU A 531 3.32 -24.95 -2.50
C LEU A 531 4.18 -25.79 -3.44
N VAL A 532 4.16 -25.48 -4.75
CA VAL A 532 4.98 -26.20 -5.76
C VAL A 532 6.46 -26.14 -5.40
N VAL A 533 6.96 -24.96 -5.08
CA VAL A 533 8.36 -24.75 -4.69
C VAL A 533 8.69 -25.44 -3.36
N ALA A 534 7.81 -25.33 -2.37
CA ALA A 534 8.02 -25.95 -1.06
C ALA A 534 8.10 -27.49 -1.17
N GLN A 535 7.28 -28.12 -2.01
CA GLN A 535 7.36 -29.55 -2.24
C GLN A 535 8.69 -29.95 -2.90
N ALA A 536 9.16 -29.18 -3.88
CA ALA A 536 10.43 -29.44 -4.55
C ALA A 536 11.64 -29.30 -3.60
N ASN A 537 11.58 -28.35 -2.67
CA ASN A 537 12.66 -28.02 -1.73
C ASN A 537 12.52 -28.69 -0.35
N ARG A 538 11.55 -29.58 -0.17
CA ARG A 538 11.22 -30.17 1.15
C ARG A 538 12.38 -30.89 1.81
N ALA A 539 13.26 -31.51 1.03
CA ALA A 539 14.45 -32.21 1.55
C ALA A 539 15.49 -31.25 2.17
N ASN A 540 15.54 -29.99 1.73
CA ASN A 540 16.52 -29.00 2.17
C ASN A 540 16.12 -28.37 3.54
N ASP A 541 14.83 -28.06 3.72
CA ASP A 541 14.25 -27.52 4.97
C ASP A 541 12.85 -28.08 5.18
N PRO A 542 12.73 -29.30 5.75
CA PRO A 542 11.45 -29.95 5.92
C PRO A 542 10.46 -29.15 6.76
N SER A 543 10.93 -28.53 7.86
CA SER A 543 10.04 -27.80 8.79
C SER A 543 9.43 -26.57 8.14
N PHE A 544 10.20 -25.78 7.45
CA PHE A 544 9.73 -24.59 6.74
C PHE A 544 8.81 -24.99 5.58
N CYS A 545 9.22 -25.96 4.78
CA CYS A 545 8.44 -26.39 3.61
C CYS A 545 7.11 -27.03 4.01
N ASP A 546 7.06 -27.86 5.05
CA ASP A 546 5.81 -28.43 5.57
C ASP A 546 4.86 -27.34 6.05
N ALA A 547 5.37 -26.31 6.71
CA ALA A 547 4.55 -25.16 7.12
C ALA A 547 4.01 -24.37 5.91
N LYS A 548 4.79 -24.21 4.86
CA LYS A 548 4.35 -23.57 3.60
C LYS A 548 3.27 -24.38 2.88
N ILE A 549 3.44 -25.68 2.80
CA ILE A 549 2.46 -26.60 2.21
C ILE A 549 1.15 -26.54 3.00
N ALA A 550 1.22 -26.62 4.33
CA ALA A 550 0.04 -26.60 5.19
C ALA A 550 -0.73 -25.27 5.07
N ILE A 551 -0.05 -24.12 5.06
CA ILE A 551 -0.72 -22.82 4.96
C ILE A 551 -1.29 -22.58 3.56
N ALA A 552 -0.67 -23.10 2.51
CA ALA A 552 -1.23 -23.08 1.17
C ALA A 552 -2.48 -23.95 1.05
N GLN A 553 -2.48 -25.15 1.64
CA GLN A 553 -3.68 -25.99 1.73
C GLN A 553 -4.80 -25.27 2.48
N PHE A 554 -4.49 -24.64 3.61
CA PHE A 554 -5.47 -23.84 4.38
C PHE A 554 -6.06 -22.71 3.49
N TYR A 555 -5.22 -22.01 2.72
CA TYR A 555 -5.68 -20.97 1.81
C TYR A 555 -6.68 -21.53 0.79
N ALA A 556 -6.39 -22.68 0.21
CA ALA A 556 -7.28 -23.34 -0.75
C ALA A 556 -8.64 -23.67 -0.14
N GLU A 557 -8.64 -24.26 1.06
CA GLU A 557 -9.83 -24.81 1.70
C GLU A 557 -10.70 -23.77 2.41
N HIS A 558 -10.13 -22.64 2.85
CA HIS A 558 -10.86 -21.63 3.64
C HIS A 558 -11.01 -20.27 2.96
N ILE A 559 -10.16 -19.95 1.99
CA ILE A 559 -10.15 -18.62 1.36
C ILE A 559 -10.55 -18.70 -0.12
N LEU A 560 -9.90 -19.53 -0.94
CA LEU A 560 -10.24 -19.69 -2.37
C LEU A 560 -11.66 -20.16 -2.61
N VAL A 561 -12.23 -20.92 -1.70
CA VAL A 561 -13.63 -21.39 -1.77
C VAL A 561 -14.65 -20.24 -1.85
N GLN A 562 -14.28 -19.03 -1.46
CA GLN A 562 -15.14 -17.85 -1.50
C GLN A 562 -15.32 -17.28 -2.91
N ALA A 563 -14.47 -17.66 -3.86
CA ALA A 563 -14.47 -17.13 -5.22
C ALA A 563 -15.82 -17.29 -5.94
N GLY A 564 -16.48 -18.46 -5.80
CA GLY A 564 -17.79 -18.71 -6.37
C GLY A 564 -18.90 -17.83 -5.79
N GLY A 565 -18.80 -17.45 -4.52
CA GLY A 565 -19.75 -16.51 -3.89
C GLY A 565 -19.64 -15.10 -4.47
N PHE A 566 -18.42 -14.63 -4.73
CA PHE A 566 -18.21 -13.33 -5.39
C PHE A 566 -18.71 -13.35 -6.84
N GLU A 567 -18.42 -14.40 -7.62
CA GLU A 567 -18.97 -14.58 -8.96
C GLU A 567 -20.51 -14.51 -8.94
N ALA A 568 -21.14 -15.26 -8.05
CA ALA A 568 -22.59 -15.29 -7.92
C ALA A 568 -23.18 -13.91 -7.59
N SER A 569 -22.50 -13.11 -6.76
CA SER A 569 -22.94 -11.75 -6.39
C SER A 569 -22.76 -10.73 -7.52
N ILE A 570 -21.92 -11.02 -8.53
CA ILE A 570 -21.66 -10.12 -9.66
C ILE A 570 -22.47 -10.56 -10.88
N VAL A 571 -22.19 -11.77 -11.37
CA VAL A 571 -22.78 -12.31 -12.60
C VAL A 571 -24.18 -12.88 -12.36
N GLY A 572 -24.34 -13.64 -11.28
CA GLY A 572 -25.62 -14.28 -10.93
C GLY A 572 -26.71 -13.33 -10.47
N ALA A 573 -26.34 -12.19 -9.90
CA ALA A 573 -27.26 -11.14 -9.43
C ALA A 573 -27.78 -10.24 -10.57
N LYS A 574 -27.59 -10.62 -11.83
CA LYS A 574 -28.02 -9.88 -13.02
C LYS A 574 -27.74 -8.37 -12.92
N GLY A 575 -26.51 -8.05 -12.52
CA GLY A 575 -26.05 -6.69 -12.46
C GLY A 575 -26.54 -5.87 -11.27
N GLY A 576 -26.81 -6.52 -10.15
CA GLY A 576 -27.08 -5.80 -8.90
C GLY A 576 -28.46 -5.15 -8.85
N GLU A 577 -29.46 -5.71 -9.53
CA GLU A 577 -30.87 -5.24 -9.39
C GLU A 577 -31.25 -5.06 -7.91
N GLY A 578 -30.82 -5.98 -7.02
CA GLY A 578 -31.04 -5.87 -5.58
C GLY A 578 -30.30 -4.71 -4.93
N VAL A 579 -29.12 -4.35 -5.41
CA VAL A 579 -28.34 -3.21 -4.89
C VAL A 579 -28.99 -1.88 -5.23
N LEU A 580 -29.62 -1.79 -6.39
CA LEU A 580 -30.24 -0.57 -6.93
C LEU A 580 -31.76 -0.50 -6.67
N ALA A 581 -32.33 -1.50 -5.99
CA ALA A 581 -33.77 -1.62 -5.80
C ALA A 581 -34.33 -0.62 -4.78
N LEU A 582 -33.55 -0.26 -3.75
CA LEU A 582 -33.98 0.65 -2.72
C LEU A 582 -33.91 2.10 -3.21
N THR A 583 -34.99 2.85 -2.99
CA THR A 583 -35.04 4.29 -3.21
C THR A 583 -34.37 5.03 -2.06
N GLU A 584 -34.02 6.32 -2.25
CA GLU A 584 -33.39 7.15 -1.24
C GLU A 584 -34.16 7.16 0.09
N ASP A 585 -35.50 7.20 0.03
CA ASP A 585 -36.37 7.21 1.21
C ASP A 585 -36.47 5.86 1.95
N GLN A 586 -35.90 4.78 1.36
CA GLN A 586 -35.89 3.44 1.94
C GLN A 586 -34.58 3.09 2.67
N PHE A 587 -33.58 3.96 2.61
CA PHE A 587 -32.36 3.91 3.41
C PHE A 587 -32.50 4.71 4.71
#